data_ea1023b8d7ec408d9278117df49a5548
#
_entry.id   ea1023b8d7ec408d9278117df49a5548
#
_cell.length_a   1.000
_cell.length_b   1.000
_cell.length_c   1.000
_cell.angle_alpha   90.00
_cell.angle_beta   90.00
_cell.angle_gamma   90.00
#
_symmetry.space_group_name_H-M   'P 1'
#
loop_
_entity.id
_entity.type
_entity.pdbx_description
1 polymer ?
#
loop_
_entity_poly.entity_id
_entity_poly.type
_entity_poly.pdbx_seq_one_letter_code
_entity_poly.pdbx_strand_id
1 'polypeptide(L)'
;MRQLVGMLVLLMPLVGAVLIPYAPLGQAQDVEFTAEFLNDPNNIALGQQLWGRRCRLCHGKETYPGSAPPLQSWKYTPEFVYDRITNGFRGMPALKAEFSEAERKAIVAYVLSRQFSP
;
A
#
# COMPACT_ATOMS: atom_id res chain seq x y z
N MET A 1 54.99 62.65 -19.05
CA MET A 1 53.61 62.49 -18.59
C MET A 1 53.17 61.03 -18.86
N ARG A 2 53.24 60.21 -17.83
CA ARG A 2 52.88 58.77 -17.93
C ARG A 2 51.58 58.56 -17.18
N GLN A 3 50.51 58.26 -17.91
CA GLN A 3 49.19 57.92 -17.34
C GLN A 3 49.24 56.49 -16.92
N LEU A 4 49.03 56.19 -15.63
CA LEU A 4 48.81 54.88 -15.07
C LEU A 4 47.31 54.59 -15.13
N VAL A 5 46.96 53.75 -16.04
CA VAL A 5 45.58 53.21 -16.13
C VAL A 5 45.45 52.07 -15.10
N GLY A 6 44.79 52.40 -14.00
CA GLY A 6 44.46 51.41 -12.97
C GLY A 6 43.38 50.43 -13.48
N MET A 7 43.78 49.20 -13.63
CA MET A 7 42.84 48.10 -13.98
C MET A 7 42.08 47.58 -12.72
N LEU A 8 40.85 48.02 -12.56
CA LEU A 8 39.99 47.62 -11.48
C LEU A 8 39.47 46.21 -11.79
N VAL A 9 40.05 45.20 -11.14
CA VAL A 9 39.55 43.82 -11.22
C VAL A 9 38.34 43.67 -10.30
N LEU A 10 37.14 43.62 -10.88
CA LEU A 10 35.90 43.30 -10.19
C LEU A 10 35.88 41.80 -9.88
N LEU A 11 36.16 41.46 -8.63
CA LEU A 11 35.93 40.11 -8.09
C LEU A 11 34.42 39.91 -7.91
N MET A 12 33.79 39.23 -8.87
CA MET A 12 32.42 38.69 -8.70
C MET A 12 32.45 37.47 -7.78
N PRO A 13 31.68 37.42 -6.69
CA PRO A 13 31.52 36.19 -5.92
C PRO A 13 30.70 35.21 -6.71
N LEU A 14 31.24 34.02 -7.00
CA LEU A 14 30.55 32.86 -7.50
C LEU A 14 29.61 32.36 -6.39
N VAL A 15 28.35 32.77 -6.44
CA VAL A 15 27.30 32.16 -5.61
C VAL A 15 27.04 30.80 -6.22
N GLY A 16 27.66 29.77 -5.63
CA GLY A 16 27.35 28.36 -5.96
C GLY A 16 25.92 28.05 -5.58
N ALA A 17 25.05 27.87 -6.57
CA ALA A 17 23.70 27.35 -6.37
C ALA A 17 23.82 25.91 -5.91
N VAL A 18 23.60 25.65 -4.62
CA VAL A 18 23.43 24.31 -4.08
C VAL A 18 22.09 23.77 -4.58
N LEU A 19 22.15 22.92 -5.59
CA LEU A 19 20.99 22.15 -6.04
C LEU A 19 20.67 21.12 -4.95
N ILE A 20 19.75 21.45 -4.06
CA ILE A 20 19.17 20.50 -3.13
C ILE A 20 18.25 19.60 -3.97
N PRO A 21 18.51 18.27 -4.07
CA PRO A 21 17.57 17.38 -4.73
C PRO A 21 16.28 17.36 -3.91
N TYR A 22 15.22 17.91 -4.47
CA TYR A 22 13.87 17.70 -3.92
C TYR A 22 13.54 16.22 -4.09
N ALA A 23 13.67 15.45 -3.00
CA ALA A 23 13.08 14.13 -2.97
C ALA A 23 11.55 14.31 -3.11
N PRO A 24 10.89 13.63 -4.06
CA PRO A 24 9.44 13.70 -4.18
C PRO A 24 8.84 13.18 -2.88
N LEU A 25 8.05 14.03 -2.23
CA LEU A 25 7.25 13.64 -1.06
C LEU A 25 6.40 12.44 -1.46
N GLY A 26 6.66 11.31 -0.81
CA GLY A 26 5.98 10.03 -0.87
C GLY A 26 4.83 9.93 -1.87
N GLN A 27 5.12 9.43 -3.05
CA GLN A 27 4.07 8.85 -3.87
C GLN A 27 3.51 7.70 -3.03
N ALA A 28 2.21 7.75 -2.74
CA ALA A 28 1.50 6.58 -2.30
C ALA A 28 1.84 5.49 -3.32
N GLN A 29 2.61 4.49 -2.91
CA GLN A 29 2.96 3.40 -3.80
C GLN A 29 1.65 2.70 -4.10
N ASP A 30 1.20 2.80 -5.34
CA ASP A 30 0.06 2.02 -5.81
C ASP A 30 0.45 0.55 -5.61
N VAL A 31 -0.26 -0.11 -4.72
CA VAL A 31 0.02 -1.51 -4.39
C VAL A 31 -0.35 -2.34 -5.59
N GLU A 32 0.65 -2.83 -6.30
CA GLU A 32 0.45 -3.64 -7.48
C GLU A 32 0.09 -5.10 -7.12
N PHE A 33 -0.91 -5.63 -7.80
CA PHE A 33 -1.33 -7.02 -7.73
C PHE A 33 -1.12 -7.71 -9.07
N THR A 34 -0.07 -8.52 -9.17
CA THR A 34 0.15 -9.34 -10.36
C THR A 34 -0.65 -10.64 -10.28
N ALA A 35 -1.01 -11.21 -11.45
CA ALA A 35 -1.68 -12.50 -11.51
C ALA A 35 -0.84 -13.61 -10.87
N GLU A 36 0.49 -13.54 -10.99
CA GLU A 36 1.44 -14.46 -10.36
C GLU A 36 1.29 -14.41 -8.83
N PHE A 37 1.33 -13.21 -8.24
CA PHE A 37 1.18 -13.05 -6.80
C PHE A 37 -0.17 -13.58 -6.28
N LEU A 38 -1.26 -13.25 -6.97
CA LEU A 38 -2.61 -13.62 -6.56
C LEU A 38 -2.88 -15.13 -6.67
N ASN A 39 -2.16 -15.84 -7.55
CA ASN A 39 -2.32 -17.28 -7.75
C ASN A 39 -1.22 -18.11 -7.07
N ASP A 40 -0.28 -17.48 -6.37
CA ASP A 40 0.77 -18.20 -5.64
C ASP A 40 0.15 -18.97 -4.47
N PRO A 41 0.32 -20.31 -4.40
CA PRO A 41 -0.26 -21.12 -3.33
C PRO A 41 0.27 -20.77 -1.94
N ASN A 42 1.49 -20.25 -1.82
CA ASN A 42 2.05 -19.84 -0.53
C ASN A 42 1.37 -18.55 -0.03
N ASN A 43 1.13 -17.60 -0.92
CA ASN A 43 0.40 -16.37 -0.59
C ASN A 43 -1.05 -16.68 -0.20
N ILE A 44 -1.71 -17.57 -0.94
CA ILE A 44 -3.08 -18.00 -0.64
C ILE A 44 -3.14 -18.70 0.72
N ALA A 45 -2.21 -19.61 1.01
CA ALA A 45 -2.15 -20.34 2.28
C ALA A 45 -1.90 -19.39 3.48
N LEU A 46 -0.97 -18.43 3.33
CA LEU A 46 -0.74 -17.40 4.33
C LEU A 46 -2.01 -16.56 4.54
N GLY A 47 -2.63 -16.12 3.47
CA GLY A 47 -3.88 -15.34 3.52
C GLY A 47 -5.00 -16.10 4.21
N GLN A 48 -5.15 -17.40 3.96
CA GLN A 48 -6.14 -18.26 4.62
C GLN A 48 -5.89 -18.34 6.13
N GLN A 49 -4.64 -18.50 6.55
CA GLN A 49 -4.28 -18.54 7.96
C GLN A 49 -4.62 -17.21 8.66
N LEU A 50 -4.27 -16.08 8.04
CA LEU A 50 -4.54 -14.75 8.60
C LEU A 50 -6.04 -14.46 8.65
N TRP A 51 -6.78 -14.82 7.60
CA TRP A 51 -8.23 -14.75 7.53
C TRP A 51 -8.89 -15.50 8.70
N GLY A 52 -8.51 -16.74 8.91
CA GLY A 52 -9.07 -17.59 9.98
C GLY A 52 -8.89 -16.99 11.37
N ARG A 53 -7.77 -16.30 11.60
CA ARG A 53 -7.47 -15.69 12.92
C ARG A 53 -8.21 -14.39 13.20
N ARG A 54 -8.50 -13.61 12.16
CA ARG A 54 -8.99 -12.23 12.36
C ARG A 54 -10.30 -11.93 11.63
N CYS A 55 -10.37 -12.23 10.35
CA CYS A 55 -11.48 -11.79 9.50
C CYS A 55 -12.73 -12.64 9.70
N ARG A 56 -12.56 -13.96 9.92
CA ARG A 56 -13.64 -14.93 10.12
C ARG A 56 -14.53 -14.59 11.32
N LEU A 57 -14.03 -13.89 12.31
CA LEU A 57 -14.80 -13.49 13.50
C LEU A 57 -16.04 -12.66 13.13
N CYS A 58 -15.96 -11.87 12.06
CA CYS A 58 -17.07 -11.06 11.56
C CYS A 58 -17.61 -11.54 10.21
N HIS A 59 -16.74 -12.11 9.37
CA HIS A 59 -17.04 -12.52 7.99
C HIS A 59 -17.28 -14.02 7.81
N GLY A 60 -17.26 -14.82 8.86
CA GLY A 60 -17.55 -16.25 8.80
C GLY A 60 -19.03 -16.54 8.58
N LYS A 61 -19.35 -17.70 8.00
CA LYS A 61 -20.74 -18.10 7.67
C LYS A 61 -21.66 -18.10 8.90
N GLU A 62 -21.15 -18.47 10.05
CA GLU A 62 -21.93 -18.56 11.30
C GLU A 62 -22.28 -17.19 11.88
N THR A 63 -21.66 -16.13 11.40
CA THR A 63 -21.91 -14.75 11.86
C THR A 63 -22.92 -14.00 10.99
N TYR A 64 -23.31 -14.55 9.85
CA TYR A 64 -24.30 -13.93 8.95
C TYR A 64 -25.74 -14.14 9.48
N PRO A 65 -26.60 -13.13 9.29
CA PRO A 65 -26.38 -11.79 8.74
C PRO A 65 -25.90 -10.73 9.77
N GLY A 66 -25.47 -11.12 10.95
CA GLY A 66 -25.27 -10.21 12.08
C GLY A 66 -24.08 -9.25 11.95
N SER A 67 -22.85 -9.77 12.05
CA SER A 67 -21.65 -8.93 12.23
C SER A 67 -21.17 -8.26 10.95
N ALA A 68 -21.22 -8.95 9.81
CA ALA A 68 -20.84 -8.43 8.51
C ALA A 68 -21.68 -9.07 7.39
N PRO A 69 -21.84 -8.38 6.24
CA PRO A 69 -22.53 -8.95 5.10
C PRO A 69 -21.72 -10.10 4.46
N PRO A 70 -22.39 -11.06 3.78
CA PRO A 70 -21.73 -12.10 3.02
C PRO A 70 -20.80 -11.51 1.96
N LEU A 71 -19.58 -12.06 1.86
CA LEU A 71 -18.62 -11.62 0.87
C LEU A 71 -18.85 -12.31 -0.46
N GLN A 72 -18.91 -11.52 -1.52
CA GLN A 72 -19.07 -11.96 -2.90
C GLN A 72 -17.76 -11.68 -3.64
N SER A 73 -16.73 -12.50 -3.34
CA SER A 73 -15.35 -12.29 -3.77
C SER A 73 -15.19 -12.09 -5.28
N TRP A 74 -16.04 -12.73 -6.10
CA TRP A 74 -16.05 -12.58 -7.57
C TRP A 74 -16.47 -11.18 -8.08
N LYS A 75 -16.94 -10.31 -7.19
CA LYS A 75 -17.35 -8.92 -7.51
C LYS A 75 -16.27 -7.90 -7.19
N TYR A 76 -15.18 -8.30 -6.53
CA TYR A 76 -14.19 -7.36 -6.02
C TYR A 76 -12.92 -7.35 -6.85
N THR A 77 -12.28 -6.18 -6.93
CA THR A 77 -10.90 -6.08 -7.42
C THR A 77 -9.92 -6.24 -6.26
N PRO A 78 -8.66 -6.61 -6.54
CA PRO A 78 -7.62 -6.72 -5.50
C PRO A 78 -7.43 -5.43 -4.72
N GLU A 79 -7.41 -4.29 -5.41
CA GLU A 79 -7.23 -2.96 -4.82
C GLU A 79 -8.38 -2.62 -3.88
N PHE A 80 -9.61 -2.94 -4.26
CA PHE A 80 -10.78 -2.74 -3.41
C PHE A 80 -10.68 -3.54 -2.12
N VAL A 81 -10.35 -4.82 -2.20
CA VAL A 81 -10.19 -5.67 -1.01
C VAL A 81 -9.05 -5.16 -0.13
N TYR A 82 -7.92 -4.81 -0.74
CA TYR A 82 -6.76 -4.27 -0.03
C TYR A 82 -7.06 -2.96 0.70
N ASP A 83 -7.79 -2.04 0.05
CA ASP A 83 -8.22 -0.78 0.66
C ASP A 83 -9.10 -1.04 1.90
N ARG A 84 -10.06 -1.94 1.80
CA ARG A 84 -10.94 -2.29 2.93
C ARG A 84 -10.19 -2.89 4.10
N ILE A 85 -9.23 -3.76 3.86
CA ILE A 85 -8.37 -4.34 4.90
C ILE A 85 -7.48 -3.25 5.51
N THR A 86 -6.90 -2.40 4.70
CA THR A 86 -5.94 -1.39 5.13
C THR A 86 -6.59 -0.26 5.92
N ASN A 87 -7.66 0.31 5.39
CA ASN A 87 -8.27 1.55 5.91
C ASN A 87 -9.59 1.32 6.66
N GLY A 88 -10.15 0.10 6.57
CA GLY A 88 -11.46 -0.19 7.13
C GLY A 88 -12.61 0.47 6.34
N PHE A 89 -13.82 0.19 6.77
CA PHE A 89 -15.02 0.84 6.22
C PHE A 89 -16.21 0.63 7.15
N ARG A 90 -16.88 1.69 7.59
CA ARG A 90 -18.01 1.63 8.54
C ARG A 90 -17.63 0.86 9.80
N GLY A 91 -18.28 -0.28 10.09
CA GLY A 91 -17.98 -1.15 11.22
C GLY A 91 -16.71 -2.02 11.07
N MET A 92 -16.11 -2.09 9.90
CA MET A 92 -14.87 -2.81 9.68
C MET A 92 -13.67 -1.95 10.11
N PRO A 93 -12.84 -2.40 11.06
CA PRO A 93 -11.68 -1.63 11.52
C PRO A 93 -10.58 -1.59 10.45
N ALA A 94 -9.73 -0.55 10.52
CA ALA A 94 -8.49 -0.47 9.75
C ALA A 94 -7.45 -1.43 10.32
N LEU A 95 -6.88 -2.30 9.49
CA LEU A 95 -5.94 -3.35 9.94
C LEU A 95 -4.48 -3.08 9.57
N LYS A 96 -4.16 -1.89 9.05
CA LYS A 96 -2.80 -1.52 8.67
C LYS A 96 -1.79 -1.52 9.82
N ALA A 97 -2.24 -1.36 11.05
CA ALA A 97 -1.38 -1.42 12.22
C ALA A 97 -1.20 -2.87 12.74
N GLU A 98 -2.10 -3.78 12.38
CA GLU A 98 -2.08 -5.19 12.81
C GLU A 98 -1.32 -6.07 11.84
N PHE A 99 -1.44 -5.82 10.54
CA PHE A 99 -0.82 -6.60 9.46
C PHE A 99 0.14 -5.76 8.63
N SER A 100 1.29 -6.34 8.30
CA SER A 100 2.22 -5.79 7.32
C SER A 100 1.56 -5.69 5.93
N GLU A 101 2.19 -4.96 5.02
CA GLU A 101 1.71 -4.87 3.63
C GLU A 101 1.64 -6.24 2.97
N ALA A 102 2.70 -7.06 3.12
CA ALA A 102 2.75 -8.40 2.56
C ALA A 102 1.63 -9.32 3.09
N GLU A 103 1.33 -9.23 4.39
CA GLU A 103 0.24 -9.99 4.99
C GLU A 103 -1.14 -9.54 4.48
N ARG A 104 -1.36 -8.24 4.34
CA ARG A 104 -2.61 -7.72 3.76
C ARG A 104 -2.78 -8.17 2.30
N LYS A 105 -1.70 -8.14 1.51
CA LYS A 105 -1.69 -8.67 0.13
C LYS A 105 -2.01 -10.16 0.08
N ALA A 106 -1.46 -10.94 1.01
CA ALA A 106 -1.76 -12.37 1.11
C ALA A 106 -3.24 -12.63 1.45
N ILE A 107 -3.84 -11.84 2.35
CA ILE A 107 -5.29 -11.93 2.63
C ILE A 107 -6.10 -11.64 1.36
N VAL A 108 -5.70 -10.65 0.56
CA VAL A 108 -6.34 -10.36 -0.74
C VAL A 108 -6.26 -11.58 -1.67
N ALA A 109 -5.09 -12.20 -1.80
CA ALA A 109 -4.90 -13.39 -2.63
C ALA A 109 -5.84 -14.53 -2.21
N TYR A 110 -6.00 -14.78 -0.90
CA TYR A 110 -6.92 -15.79 -0.41
C TYR A 110 -8.39 -15.44 -0.69
N VAL A 111 -8.83 -14.21 -0.39
CA VAL A 111 -10.22 -13.77 -0.57
C VAL A 111 -10.65 -13.87 -2.04
N LEU A 112 -9.75 -13.62 -2.97
CA LEU A 112 -10.03 -13.68 -4.40
C LEU A 112 -9.76 -15.05 -5.04
N SER A 113 -9.21 -15.99 -4.26
CA SER A 113 -8.92 -17.33 -4.75
C SER A 113 -10.19 -18.20 -4.89
N ARG A 114 -10.09 -19.26 -5.68
CA ARG A 114 -11.14 -20.29 -5.75
C ARG A 114 -11.28 -21.10 -4.46
N GLN A 115 -10.30 -21.02 -3.56
CA GLN A 115 -10.28 -21.72 -2.27
C GLN A 115 -11.00 -20.93 -1.19
N PHE A 116 -11.42 -19.70 -1.49
CA PHE A 116 -12.07 -18.84 -0.50
C PHE A 116 -13.34 -19.48 0.05
N SER A 117 -13.36 -19.68 1.35
CA SER A 117 -14.52 -20.19 2.10
C SER A 117 -14.59 -19.41 3.42
N PRO A 118 -15.52 -18.45 3.52
CA PRO A 118 -15.70 -17.63 4.71
C PRO A 118 -16.22 -18.44 5.89
#